data_de099ef58f990e4309661323cd28ccee
#
_entry.id   de099ef58f990e4309661323cd28ccee
#
_cell.length_a   1.000
_cell.length_b   1.000
_cell.length_c   1.000
_cell.angle_alpha   90.00
_cell.angle_beta   90.00
_cell.angle_gamma   90.00
#
_symmetry.space_group_name_H-M   'P 1'
#
loop_
_entity.id
_entity.type
_entity.pdbx_description
1 polymer ?
#
loop_
_entity_poly.entity_id
_entity_poly.type
_entity_poly.pdbx_seq_one_letter_code
_entity_poly.pdbx_strand_id
1 'polypeptide(L)'
;MKLNVKNVINDYRYFLIFLILNSGFVFSVQANTISKVIDEQERKIGGRIGVSIYDVTANDLWNYNGNLRFPLMSTFKTLACAKLLSDVENGIQSLDNYTIITKKSLVTWSPITEQRVGEKVTLKEACSAAMIMSDNTATNIVLKGIKGPEALTQFLRSIGDDVTRLDRIEPYLNEAIDGDERDTTTPNAIVKSLHTLLFGDVLSTLSKEQLKKWMMDNRVTGSLLRSVLPELWSIADRSGSGGFGSRAITAVVWSDKKTPLIISIYLTQTKISFDQRNKTIADIGKEIFTVYSQ
;
A
#
# COMPACT_ATOMS: atom_id res chain seq x y z
N MET A 1 60.83 16.24 -13.03
CA MET A 1 59.53 16.91 -12.89
C MET A 1 58.69 16.12 -11.87
N LYS A 2 58.71 16.48 -10.57
CA LYS A 2 57.94 15.76 -9.53
C LYS A 2 56.55 16.38 -9.47
N LEU A 3 55.55 15.61 -9.92
CA LEU A 3 54.15 16.02 -9.75
C LEU A 3 53.79 16.00 -8.24
N ASN A 4 53.22 17.10 -7.79
CA ASN A 4 52.88 17.32 -6.39
C ASN A 4 51.54 16.65 -6.05
N VAL A 5 51.63 15.41 -5.57
CA VAL A 5 50.48 14.54 -5.27
C VAL A 5 49.51 15.13 -4.23
N LYS A 6 49.97 16.12 -3.41
CA LYS A 6 49.12 16.75 -2.40
C LYS A 6 47.98 17.61 -2.95
N ASN A 7 48.14 18.21 -4.12
CA ASN A 7 47.11 19.09 -4.69
C ASN A 7 45.97 18.29 -5.33
N VAL A 8 46.27 17.11 -5.87
CA VAL A 8 45.25 16.24 -6.48
C VAL A 8 44.25 15.65 -5.46
N ILE A 9 44.74 15.31 -4.26
CA ILE A 9 43.89 14.74 -3.19
C ILE A 9 42.93 15.80 -2.60
N ASN A 10 43.35 17.08 -2.56
CA ASN A 10 42.49 18.16 -2.07
C ASN A 10 41.35 18.44 -3.05
N ASP A 11 41.60 18.45 -4.35
CA ASP A 11 40.58 18.72 -5.36
C ASP A 11 39.47 17.62 -5.39
N TYR A 12 39.85 16.35 -5.17
CA TYR A 12 38.86 15.26 -5.03
C TYR A 12 38.00 15.38 -3.75
N ARG A 13 38.56 15.91 -2.65
CA ARG A 13 37.78 16.14 -1.41
C ARG A 13 36.73 17.23 -1.57
N TYR A 14 37.09 18.35 -2.23
CA TYR A 14 36.15 19.44 -2.49
C TYR A 14 35.08 19.00 -3.53
N PHE A 15 35.44 18.22 -4.52
CA PHE A 15 34.48 17.69 -5.52
C PHE A 15 33.47 16.71 -4.90
N LEU A 16 33.89 15.82 -3.99
CA LEU A 16 33.01 14.92 -3.24
C LEU A 16 32.09 15.68 -2.28
N ILE A 17 32.59 16.69 -1.57
CA ILE A 17 31.79 17.52 -0.67
C ILE A 17 30.76 18.33 -1.46
N PHE A 18 31.10 18.84 -2.64
CA PHE A 18 30.18 19.59 -3.50
C PHE A 18 29.07 18.70 -4.08
N LEU A 19 29.36 17.44 -4.42
CA LEU A 19 28.37 16.43 -4.86
C LEU A 19 27.38 16.05 -3.75
N ILE A 20 27.87 15.86 -2.52
CA ILE A 20 27.04 15.52 -1.36
C ILE A 20 26.12 16.70 -0.97
N LEU A 21 26.62 17.93 -1.04
CA LEU A 21 25.84 19.13 -0.73
C LEU A 21 24.75 19.40 -1.78
N ASN A 22 25.01 19.12 -3.06
CA ASN A 22 24.00 19.27 -4.12
C ASN A 22 22.89 18.22 -4.04
N SER A 23 23.22 16.97 -3.74
CA SER A 23 22.20 15.91 -3.61
C SER A 23 21.24 16.15 -2.44
N GLY A 24 21.74 16.60 -1.29
CA GLY A 24 20.92 16.95 -0.13
C GLY A 24 20.01 18.18 -0.38
N PHE A 25 20.47 19.17 -1.14
CA PHE A 25 19.69 20.35 -1.46
C PHE A 25 18.56 20.07 -2.45
N VAL A 26 18.81 19.25 -3.47
CA VAL A 26 17.80 18.85 -4.45
C VAL A 26 16.69 18.03 -3.77
N PHE A 27 17.03 17.09 -2.89
CA PHE A 27 16.06 16.28 -2.17
C PHE A 27 15.16 17.10 -1.23
N SER A 28 15.73 18.12 -0.54
CA SER A 28 14.95 18.99 0.35
C SER A 28 13.98 19.90 -0.42
N VAL A 29 14.31 20.34 -1.62
CA VAL A 29 13.42 21.13 -2.50
C VAL A 29 12.28 20.27 -3.02
N GLN A 30 12.55 19.05 -3.45
CA GLN A 30 11.57 18.08 -3.96
C GLN A 30 10.56 17.66 -2.88
N ALA A 31 11.02 17.34 -1.67
CA ALA A 31 10.17 17.03 -0.52
C ALA A 31 9.24 18.19 -0.15
N ASN A 32 9.69 19.43 -0.27
CA ASN A 32 8.89 20.62 0.01
C ASN A 32 7.74 20.81 -1.00
N THR A 33 7.93 20.40 -2.27
CA THR A 33 6.88 20.52 -3.31
C THR A 33 5.73 19.54 -3.03
N ILE A 34 6.04 18.29 -2.72
CA ILE A 34 5.01 17.28 -2.36
C ILE A 34 4.23 17.74 -1.11
N SER A 35 4.92 18.20 -0.06
CA SER A 35 4.27 18.71 1.16
C SER A 35 3.29 19.83 0.87
N LYS A 36 3.67 20.81 0.02
CA LYS A 36 2.78 21.93 -0.36
C LYS A 36 1.52 21.47 -1.04
N VAL A 37 1.63 20.54 -2.00
CA VAL A 37 0.46 19.96 -2.69
C VAL A 37 -0.44 19.26 -1.68
N ILE A 38 0.11 18.48 -0.75
CA ILE A 38 -0.69 17.79 0.27
C ILE A 38 -1.38 18.80 1.20
N ASP A 39 -0.68 19.83 1.69
CA ASP A 39 -1.26 20.90 2.50
C ASP A 39 -2.42 21.61 1.82
N GLU A 40 -2.31 21.89 0.51
CA GLU A 40 -3.36 22.49 -0.28
C GLU A 40 -4.56 21.56 -0.42
N GLN A 41 -4.31 20.27 -0.71
CA GLN A 41 -5.37 19.27 -0.81
C GLN A 41 -6.07 19.06 0.55
N GLU A 42 -5.33 18.99 1.65
CA GLU A 42 -5.88 18.80 3.00
C GLU A 42 -6.82 19.95 3.39
N ARG A 43 -6.41 21.20 3.14
CA ARG A 43 -7.28 22.38 3.29
C ARG A 43 -8.52 22.33 2.42
N LYS A 44 -8.36 21.92 1.15
CA LYS A 44 -9.45 21.84 0.17
C LYS A 44 -10.50 20.79 0.52
N ILE A 45 -10.07 19.63 1.04
CA ILE A 45 -11.00 18.56 1.39
C ILE A 45 -11.65 18.78 2.77
N GLY A 46 -11.09 19.65 3.61
CA GLY A 46 -11.55 19.86 4.98
C GLY A 46 -11.48 18.59 5.82
N GLY A 47 -10.46 17.77 5.59
CA GLY A 47 -10.25 16.48 6.24
C GLY A 47 -8.78 16.29 6.56
N ARG A 48 -8.33 15.05 6.70
CA ARG A 48 -6.98 14.68 7.10
C ARG A 48 -6.34 13.78 6.03
N ILE A 49 -5.09 14.07 5.67
CA ILE A 49 -4.30 13.29 4.70
C ILE A 49 -3.04 12.76 5.36
N GLY A 50 -2.66 11.52 5.05
CA GLY A 50 -1.40 10.92 5.41
C GLY A 50 -0.76 10.25 4.21
N VAL A 51 0.53 10.49 4.00
CA VAL A 51 1.29 9.97 2.86
C VAL A 51 2.62 9.41 3.35
N SER A 52 3.03 8.28 2.81
CA SER A 52 4.40 7.79 2.92
C SER A 52 4.90 7.29 1.58
N ILE A 53 6.16 7.56 1.30
CA ILE A 53 6.89 7.11 0.12
C ILE A 53 8.18 6.45 0.61
N TYR A 54 8.36 5.18 0.26
CA TYR A 54 9.57 4.44 0.59
C TYR A 54 10.31 4.10 -0.70
N ASP A 55 11.52 4.64 -0.85
CA ASP A 55 12.44 4.26 -1.94
C ASP A 55 13.16 2.99 -1.53
N VAL A 56 12.88 1.89 -2.26
CA VAL A 56 13.42 0.56 -1.95
C VAL A 56 14.93 0.50 -2.10
N THR A 57 15.50 1.22 -3.05
CA THR A 57 16.95 1.17 -3.30
C THR A 57 17.73 2.13 -2.39
N ALA A 58 17.23 3.34 -2.20
CA ALA A 58 17.85 4.31 -1.29
C ALA A 58 17.66 3.91 0.18
N ASN A 59 16.72 2.99 0.48
CA ASN A 59 16.28 2.65 1.83
C ASN A 59 15.86 3.91 2.61
N ASP A 60 15.13 4.79 1.95
CA ASP A 60 14.73 6.09 2.47
C ASP A 60 13.22 6.22 2.55
N LEU A 61 12.74 6.85 3.63
CA LEU A 61 11.34 7.01 3.95
C LEU A 61 10.99 8.49 4.09
N TRP A 62 10.32 9.05 3.10
CA TRP A 62 9.67 10.35 3.20
C TRP A 62 8.22 10.19 3.64
N ASN A 63 7.71 11.13 4.47
CA ASN A 63 6.30 11.08 4.86
C ASN A 63 5.71 12.45 5.20
N TYR A 64 4.37 12.53 5.11
CA TYR A 64 3.52 13.60 5.60
C TYR A 64 2.41 12.97 6.46
N ASN A 65 2.29 13.36 7.73
CA ASN A 65 1.39 12.72 8.71
C ASN A 65 1.60 11.20 8.81
N GLY A 66 2.80 10.71 8.51
CA GLY A 66 3.12 9.29 8.32
C GLY A 66 2.92 8.42 9.55
N ASN A 67 2.89 9.00 10.75
CA ASN A 67 2.67 8.29 12.02
C ASN A 67 1.23 8.45 12.57
N LEU A 68 0.36 9.20 11.91
CA LEU A 68 -1.03 9.31 12.29
C LEU A 68 -1.81 8.07 11.84
N ARG A 69 -2.77 7.61 12.66
CA ARG A 69 -3.61 6.46 12.32
C ARG A 69 -4.68 6.82 11.32
N PHE A 70 -4.88 5.93 10.35
CA PHE A 70 -5.92 5.98 9.34
C PHE A 70 -6.63 4.62 9.25
N PRO A 71 -7.93 4.57 8.88
CA PRO A 71 -8.63 3.33 8.63
C PRO A 71 -7.95 2.51 7.53
N LEU A 72 -7.74 1.21 7.77
CA LEU A 72 -7.18 0.29 6.78
C LEU A 72 -8.06 0.17 5.55
N MET A 73 -9.37 0.01 5.79
CA MET A 73 -10.31 -0.34 4.73
C MET A 73 -9.76 -1.51 3.91
N SER A 74 -10.09 -1.63 2.63
CA SER A 74 -9.63 -2.76 1.81
C SER A 74 -8.12 -2.81 1.50
N THR A 75 -7.29 -1.88 2.00
CA THR A 75 -5.83 -2.00 1.83
C THR A 75 -5.24 -3.20 2.60
N PHE A 76 -5.89 -3.65 3.67
CA PHE A 76 -5.47 -4.84 4.44
C PHE A 76 -5.53 -6.15 3.64
N LYS A 77 -6.30 -6.20 2.54
CA LYS A 77 -6.47 -7.42 1.73
C LYS A 77 -5.15 -7.95 1.17
N THR A 78 -4.22 -7.04 0.85
CA THR A 78 -2.84 -7.42 0.48
C THR A 78 -2.14 -8.14 1.63
N LEU A 79 -2.27 -7.63 2.86
CA LEU A 79 -1.65 -8.23 4.05
C LEU A 79 -2.27 -9.60 4.37
N ALA A 80 -3.60 -9.74 4.23
CA ALA A 80 -4.31 -10.99 4.46
C ALA A 80 -3.90 -12.08 3.45
N CYS A 81 -3.77 -11.72 2.17
CA CYS A 81 -3.29 -12.64 1.13
C CYS A 81 -1.80 -12.98 1.31
N ALA A 82 -0.98 -12.04 1.77
CA ALA A 82 0.42 -12.31 2.12
C ALA A 82 0.54 -13.32 3.28
N LYS A 83 -0.27 -13.13 4.35
CA LYS A 83 -0.33 -14.11 5.44
C LYS A 83 -0.78 -15.49 4.96
N LEU A 84 -1.80 -15.56 4.10
CA LEU A 84 -2.21 -16.84 3.52
C LEU A 84 -1.06 -17.53 2.78
N LEU A 85 -0.30 -16.78 1.96
CA LEU A 85 0.88 -17.33 1.25
C LEU A 85 1.94 -17.83 2.23
N SER A 86 2.22 -17.08 3.29
CA SER A 86 3.12 -17.49 4.36
C SER A 86 2.64 -18.76 5.08
N ASP A 87 1.33 -18.87 5.37
CA ASP A 87 0.76 -20.08 5.99
C ASP A 87 0.88 -21.30 5.07
N VAL A 88 0.77 -21.11 3.76
CA VAL A 88 0.95 -22.19 2.76
C VAL A 88 2.42 -22.65 2.72
N GLU A 89 3.37 -21.73 2.70
CA GLU A 89 4.80 -22.05 2.72
C GLU A 89 5.21 -22.81 3.98
N ASN A 90 4.58 -22.50 5.10
CA ASN A 90 4.83 -23.19 6.38
C ASN A 90 4.00 -24.47 6.57
N GLY A 91 3.24 -24.93 5.55
CA GLY A 91 2.45 -26.15 5.62
C GLY A 91 1.22 -26.04 6.54
N ILE A 92 0.83 -24.84 6.96
CA ILE A 92 -0.31 -24.59 7.86
C ILE A 92 -1.61 -24.60 7.06
N GLN A 93 -1.56 -24.16 5.79
CA GLN A 93 -2.71 -24.00 4.92
C GLN A 93 -2.43 -24.53 3.50
N SER A 94 -3.47 -24.69 2.68
CA SER A 94 -3.37 -24.99 1.25
C SER A 94 -4.19 -23.98 0.44
N LEU A 95 -3.65 -23.52 -0.67
CA LEU A 95 -4.36 -22.67 -1.62
C LEU A 95 -5.59 -23.37 -2.23
N ASP A 96 -5.62 -24.71 -2.27
CA ASP A 96 -6.71 -25.52 -2.83
C ASP A 96 -7.82 -25.79 -1.81
N ASN A 97 -7.62 -25.47 -0.53
CA ASN A 97 -8.70 -25.53 0.45
C ASN A 97 -9.83 -24.59 0.03
N TYR A 98 -11.07 -25.07 0.12
CA TYR A 98 -12.23 -24.38 -0.43
C TYR A 98 -13.36 -24.17 0.58
N THR A 99 -14.24 -23.25 0.25
CA THR A 99 -15.53 -23.02 0.91
C THR A 99 -16.63 -23.01 -0.15
N ILE A 100 -17.82 -23.51 0.19
CA ILE A 100 -19.01 -23.36 -0.67
C ILE A 100 -19.65 -22.02 -0.36
N ILE A 101 -19.86 -21.20 -1.39
CA ILE A 101 -20.56 -19.92 -1.25
C ILE A 101 -22.05 -20.17 -1.00
N THR A 102 -22.58 -19.57 0.04
CA THR A 102 -24.01 -19.60 0.34
C THR A 102 -24.61 -18.20 0.27
N LYS A 103 -25.91 -18.08 0.01
CA LYS A 103 -26.58 -16.76 0.08
C LYS A 103 -26.38 -16.07 1.43
N LYS A 104 -26.34 -16.84 2.52
CA LYS A 104 -26.15 -16.32 3.89
C LYS A 104 -24.74 -15.79 4.12
N SER A 105 -23.74 -16.27 3.39
CA SER A 105 -22.34 -15.80 3.53
C SER A 105 -22.02 -14.52 2.76
N LEU A 106 -22.93 -14.09 1.86
CA LEU A 106 -22.73 -12.88 1.08
C LEU A 106 -22.84 -11.63 1.96
N VAL A 107 -21.89 -10.71 1.76
CA VAL A 107 -21.89 -9.38 2.37
C VAL A 107 -21.85 -8.30 1.29
N THR A 108 -22.13 -7.07 1.65
CA THR A 108 -22.11 -5.93 0.72
C THR A 108 -20.81 -5.86 -0.06
N TRP A 109 -20.89 -5.64 -1.37
CA TRP A 109 -19.79 -5.60 -2.33
C TRP A 109 -19.09 -6.97 -2.49
N SER A 110 -19.76 -7.86 -3.16
CA SER A 110 -19.27 -9.23 -3.47
C SER A 110 -19.41 -9.58 -4.96
N PRO A 111 -18.87 -8.74 -5.88
CA PRO A 111 -19.19 -8.79 -7.32
C PRO A 111 -18.76 -10.09 -8.01
N ILE A 112 -17.82 -10.84 -7.44
CA ILE A 112 -17.40 -12.14 -7.98
C ILE A 112 -18.13 -13.28 -7.25
N THR A 113 -18.14 -13.25 -5.93
CA THR A 113 -18.67 -14.36 -5.14
C THR A 113 -20.21 -14.44 -5.17
N GLU A 114 -20.93 -13.32 -5.37
CA GLU A 114 -22.39 -13.33 -5.52
C GLU A 114 -22.85 -14.14 -6.76
N GLN A 115 -22.01 -14.22 -7.79
CA GLN A 115 -22.28 -14.99 -9.02
C GLN A 115 -21.96 -16.49 -8.87
N ARG A 116 -21.34 -16.88 -7.75
CA ARG A 116 -20.85 -18.24 -7.48
C ARG A 116 -21.57 -18.92 -6.32
N VAL A 117 -22.80 -18.50 -6.01
CA VAL A 117 -23.60 -19.12 -4.95
C VAL A 117 -23.88 -20.60 -5.30
N GLY A 118 -23.57 -21.52 -4.39
CA GLY A 118 -23.64 -22.96 -4.57
C GLY A 118 -22.33 -23.60 -5.06
N GLU A 119 -21.35 -22.79 -5.47
CA GLU A 119 -20.07 -23.30 -5.99
C GLU A 119 -18.98 -23.34 -4.91
N LYS A 120 -17.96 -24.16 -5.18
CA LYS A 120 -16.70 -24.17 -4.42
C LYS A 120 -15.84 -22.99 -4.84
N VAL A 121 -15.29 -22.29 -3.87
CA VAL A 121 -14.27 -21.23 -4.06
C VAL A 121 -13.06 -21.59 -3.22
N THR A 122 -11.91 -21.78 -3.86
CA THR A 122 -10.63 -22.06 -3.19
C THR A 122 -10.05 -20.81 -2.52
N LEU A 123 -9.12 -20.98 -1.58
CA LEU A 123 -8.42 -19.84 -0.97
C LEU A 123 -7.62 -19.03 -1.99
N LYS A 124 -7.07 -19.68 -3.03
CA LYS A 124 -6.43 -18.99 -4.16
C LYS A 124 -7.39 -18.09 -4.92
N GLU A 125 -8.57 -18.63 -5.28
CA GLU A 125 -9.62 -17.87 -5.97
C GLU A 125 -10.19 -16.76 -5.08
N ALA A 126 -10.34 -17.00 -3.78
CA ALA A 126 -10.79 -15.98 -2.82
C ALA A 126 -9.79 -14.81 -2.73
N CYS A 127 -8.47 -15.07 -2.61
CA CYS A 127 -7.47 -14.01 -2.69
C CYS A 127 -7.52 -13.28 -4.03
N SER A 128 -7.64 -14.01 -5.14
CA SER A 128 -7.78 -13.40 -6.47
C SER A 128 -8.98 -12.43 -6.51
N ALA A 129 -10.17 -12.87 -6.10
CA ALA A 129 -11.38 -12.05 -6.07
C ALA A 129 -11.26 -10.84 -5.13
N ALA A 130 -10.70 -11.04 -3.92
CA ALA A 130 -10.43 -9.98 -2.97
C ALA A 130 -9.48 -8.92 -3.52
N MET A 131 -8.46 -9.32 -4.28
CA MET A 131 -7.45 -8.42 -4.82
C MET A 131 -7.89 -7.75 -6.12
N ILE A 132 -8.56 -8.44 -7.04
CA ILE A 132 -8.95 -7.90 -8.35
C ILE A 132 -10.15 -6.95 -8.23
N MET A 133 -11.22 -7.38 -7.55
CA MET A 133 -12.49 -6.65 -7.48
C MET A 133 -12.83 -6.15 -6.08
N SER A 134 -11.95 -6.32 -5.11
CA SER A 134 -12.22 -5.98 -3.71
C SER A 134 -13.41 -6.74 -3.10
N ASP A 135 -13.66 -7.96 -3.53
CA ASP A 135 -14.79 -8.78 -3.09
C ASP A 135 -14.71 -9.04 -1.57
N ASN A 136 -15.74 -8.60 -0.84
CA ASN A 136 -15.76 -8.66 0.63
C ASN A 136 -16.08 -10.06 1.15
N THR A 137 -16.95 -10.81 0.50
CA THR A 137 -17.22 -12.22 0.86
C THR A 137 -15.98 -13.07 0.64
N ALA A 138 -15.30 -12.91 -0.50
CA ALA A 138 -14.02 -13.56 -0.75
C ALA A 138 -12.97 -13.21 0.31
N THR A 139 -12.92 -11.96 0.72
CA THR A 139 -12.01 -11.50 1.79
C THR A 139 -12.31 -12.19 3.12
N ASN A 140 -13.59 -12.35 3.49
CA ASN A 140 -13.98 -13.07 4.71
C ASN A 140 -13.62 -14.56 4.63
N ILE A 141 -13.64 -15.17 3.43
CA ILE A 141 -13.16 -16.55 3.22
C ILE A 141 -11.64 -16.61 3.50
N VAL A 142 -10.87 -15.66 2.97
CA VAL A 142 -9.42 -15.57 3.25
C VAL A 142 -9.17 -15.38 4.75
N LEU A 143 -9.85 -14.42 5.38
CA LEU A 143 -9.73 -14.19 6.83
C LEU A 143 -10.02 -15.46 7.64
N LYS A 144 -11.08 -16.18 7.30
CA LYS A 144 -11.38 -17.47 7.94
C LYS A 144 -10.26 -18.49 7.73
N GLY A 145 -9.70 -18.55 6.52
CA GLY A 145 -8.57 -19.42 6.18
C GLY A 145 -7.33 -19.17 7.02
N ILE A 146 -7.02 -17.91 7.30
CA ILE A 146 -5.88 -17.48 8.11
C ILE A 146 -6.19 -17.36 9.61
N LYS A 147 -7.32 -17.91 10.08
CA LYS A 147 -7.78 -17.89 11.48
C LYS A 147 -8.20 -16.51 12.03
N GLY A 148 -8.62 -15.60 11.15
CA GLY A 148 -9.29 -14.36 11.52
C GLY A 148 -8.41 -13.12 11.65
N PRO A 149 -9.03 -11.98 12.02
CA PRO A 149 -8.36 -10.68 12.15
C PRO A 149 -7.19 -10.67 13.13
N GLU A 150 -7.37 -11.30 14.31
CA GLU A 150 -6.32 -11.38 15.33
C GLU A 150 -5.07 -12.09 14.81
N ALA A 151 -5.24 -13.21 14.08
CA ALA A 151 -4.12 -13.94 13.50
C ALA A 151 -3.38 -13.12 12.43
N LEU A 152 -4.08 -12.25 11.68
CA LEU A 152 -3.43 -11.29 10.79
C LEU A 152 -2.62 -10.27 11.58
N THR A 153 -3.19 -9.72 12.67
CA THR A 153 -2.48 -8.76 13.52
C THR A 153 -1.23 -9.38 14.15
N GLN A 154 -1.31 -10.63 14.63
CA GLN A 154 -0.15 -11.35 15.17
C GLN A 154 0.94 -11.60 14.10
N PHE A 155 0.53 -11.95 12.87
CA PHE A 155 1.47 -12.08 11.75
C PHE A 155 2.19 -10.76 11.47
N LEU A 156 1.47 -9.63 11.48
CA LEU A 156 2.08 -8.31 11.28
C LEU A 156 3.10 -8.00 12.39
N ARG A 157 2.80 -8.33 13.65
CA ARG A 157 3.78 -8.22 14.76
C ARG A 157 5.03 -9.06 14.50
N SER A 158 4.86 -10.28 14.01
CA SER A 158 5.99 -11.19 13.73
C SER A 158 6.93 -10.70 12.61
N ILE A 159 6.45 -9.81 11.74
CA ILE A 159 7.24 -9.19 10.67
C ILE A 159 7.69 -7.75 10.98
N GLY A 160 7.50 -7.29 12.24
CA GLY A 160 7.98 -6.00 12.73
C GLY A 160 7.00 -4.82 12.57
N ASP A 161 5.73 -5.07 12.28
CA ASP A 161 4.69 -4.03 12.26
C ASP A 161 3.93 -4.01 13.59
N ASP A 162 4.35 -3.14 14.50
CA ASP A 162 3.74 -2.97 15.83
C ASP A 162 2.52 -2.03 15.83
N VAL A 163 2.15 -1.50 14.67
CA VAL A 163 1.14 -0.44 14.54
C VAL A 163 -0.15 -0.94 13.91
N THR A 164 -0.06 -1.60 12.75
CA THR A 164 -1.23 -2.05 11.99
C THR A 164 -2.01 -3.11 12.76
N ARG A 165 -3.32 -2.97 12.80
CA ARG A 165 -4.21 -3.94 13.46
C ARG A 165 -5.49 -4.14 12.67
N LEU A 166 -5.94 -5.38 12.60
CA LEU A 166 -7.25 -5.76 12.13
C LEU A 166 -8.02 -6.40 13.29
N ASP A 167 -9.24 -5.95 13.52
CA ASP A 167 -10.05 -6.36 14.67
C ASP A 167 -11.37 -6.97 14.23
N ARG A 168 -11.89 -6.55 13.07
CA ARG A 168 -13.21 -6.93 12.57
C ARG A 168 -13.10 -7.54 11.17
N ILE A 169 -14.19 -8.11 10.71
CA ILE A 169 -14.35 -8.66 9.36
C ILE A 169 -15.14 -7.69 8.47
N GLU A 170 -15.20 -7.98 7.16
CA GLU A 170 -16.05 -7.23 6.24
C GLU A 170 -17.55 -7.46 6.54
N PRO A 171 -18.42 -6.43 6.48
CA PRO A 171 -18.10 -5.05 6.10
C PRO A 171 -17.75 -4.12 7.29
N TYR A 172 -17.78 -4.60 8.54
CA TYR A 172 -17.73 -3.81 9.76
C TYR A 172 -16.40 -3.05 9.97
N LEU A 173 -15.30 -3.58 9.45
CA LEU A 173 -13.98 -2.94 9.51
C LEU A 173 -13.91 -1.60 8.76
N ASN A 174 -14.92 -1.28 7.94
CA ASN A 174 -14.96 -0.05 7.14
C ASN A 174 -15.71 1.11 7.80
N GLU A 175 -16.15 0.98 9.06
CA GLU A 175 -16.86 2.05 9.78
C GLU A 175 -16.05 3.34 9.85
N ALA A 176 -14.75 3.26 10.08
CA ALA A 176 -13.79 4.37 10.08
C ALA A 176 -14.13 5.49 11.08
N ILE A 177 -14.68 5.14 12.26
CA ILE A 177 -15.11 6.09 13.29
C ILE A 177 -13.90 6.88 13.80
N ASP A 178 -14.08 8.19 13.99
CA ASP A 178 -13.02 9.04 14.51
C ASP A 178 -12.64 8.64 15.95
N GLY A 179 -11.31 8.55 16.21
CA GLY A 179 -10.76 8.10 17.49
C GLY A 179 -10.81 6.58 17.72
N ASP A 180 -11.43 5.80 16.83
CA ASP A 180 -11.41 4.33 16.91
C ASP A 180 -10.11 3.78 16.32
N GLU A 181 -9.29 3.14 17.14
CA GLU A 181 -8.03 2.54 16.68
C GLU A 181 -8.20 1.18 16.00
N ARG A 182 -9.40 0.55 16.10
CA ARG A 182 -9.66 -0.74 15.45
C ARG A 182 -9.56 -0.59 13.93
N ASP A 183 -9.00 -1.62 13.29
CA ASP A 183 -8.87 -1.71 11.83
C ASP A 183 -8.11 -0.53 11.23
N THR A 184 -7.02 -0.11 11.89
CA THR A 184 -6.20 1.03 11.46
C THR A 184 -4.75 0.65 11.20
N THR A 185 -4.10 1.51 10.44
CA THR A 185 -2.65 1.53 10.20
C THR A 185 -2.14 2.97 10.23
N THR A 186 -0.84 3.15 10.04
CA THR A 186 -0.25 4.45 9.67
C THR A 186 0.38 4.37 8.29
N PRO A 187 0.49 5.48 7.54
CA PRO A 187 1.19 5.47 6.25
C PRO A 187 2.59 4.88 6.32
N ASN A 188 3.34 5.15 7.38
CA ASN A 188 4.68 4.60 7.59
C ASN A 188 4.68 3.09 7.85
N ALA A 189 3.74 2.59 8.65
CA ALA A 189 3.66 1.18 8.98
C ALA A 189 3.33 0.34 7.74
N ILE A 190 2.33 0.74 6.95
CA ILE A 190 1.88 -0.04 5.80
C ILE A 190 2.93 -0.12 4.69
N VAL A 191 3.71 0.96 4.42
CA VAL A 191 4.78 0.89 3.40
C VAL A 191 5.93 0.00 3.86
N LYS A 192 6.26 0.01 5.16
CA LYS A 192 7.27 -0.89 5.72
C LYS A 192 6.82 -2.35 5.68
N SER A 193 5.56 -2.64 6.01
CA SER A 193 4.99 -3.98 5.90
C SER A 193 5.02 -4.48 4.44
N LEU A 194 4.63 -3.63 3.48
CA LEU A 194 4.71 -3.97 2.06
C LEU A 194 6.16 -4.20 1.60
N HIS A 195 7.11 -3.38 2.08
CA HIS A 195 8.53 -3.60 1.81
C HIS A 195 8.99 -4.97 2.33
N THR A 196 8.72 -5.28 3.59
CA THR A 196 9.09 -6.56 4.21
C THR A 196 8.49 -7.76 3.47
N LEU A 197 7.24 -7.65 3.02
CA LEU A 197 6.53 -8.73 2.32
C LEU A 197 6.98 -8.93 0.87
N LEU A 198 7.28 -7.86 0.13
CA LEU A 198 7.56 -7.93 -1.30
C LEU A 198 9.07 -7.92 -1.61
N PHE A 199 9.91 -7.38 -0.73
CA PHE A 199 11.35 -7.22 -0.95
C PHE A 199 12.22 -7.86 0.14
N GLY A 200 11.68 -8.10 1.35
CA GLY A 200 12.36 -8.83 2.44
C GLY A 200 12.24 -10.36 2.30
N ASP A 201 12.54 -11.11 3.35
CA ASP A 201 12.68 -12.58 3.33
C ASP A 201 11.52 -13.35 3.96
N VAL A 202 10.38 -12.66 4.20
CA VAL A 202 9.18 -13.26 4.83
C VAL A 202 8.48 -14.24 3.89
N LEU A 203 8.47 -13.96 2.60
CA LEU A 203 7.86 -14.78 1.56
C LEU A 203 8.92 -15.27 0.57
N SER A 204 8.74 -16.47 0.05
CA SER A 204 9.54 -16.99 -1.07
C SER A 204 9.35 -16.13 -2.34
N THR A 205 10.26 -16.28 -3.29
CA THR A 205 10.16 -15.60 -4.60
C THR A 205 8.82 -15.88 -5.27
N LEU A 206 8.35 -17.14 -5.27
CA LEU A 206 7.08 -17.51 -5.89
C LEU A 206 5.88 -16.83 -5.23
N SER A 207 5.86 -16.75 -3.91
CA SER A 207 4.79 -16.05 -3.18
C SER A 207 4.81 -14.55 -3.36
N LYS A 208 6.00 -13.92 -3.42
CA LYS A 208 6.15 -12.49 -3.76
C LYS A 208 5.61 -12.20 -5.16
N GLU A 209 5.96 -13.02 -6.15
CA GLU A 209 5.46 -12.89 -7.52
C GLU A 209 3.93 -13.07 -7.59
N GLN A 210 3.39 -14.05 -6.87
CA GLN A 210 1.95 -14.27 -6.79
C GLN A 210 1.22 -13.09 -6.14
N LEU A 211 1.74 -12.55 -5.04
CA LEU A 211 1.18 -11.39 -4.36
C LEU A 211 1.21 -10.15 -5.26
N LYS A 212 2.38 -9.88 -5.88
CA LYS A 212 2.55 -8.81 -6.85
C LYS A 212 1.58 -8.95 -8.02
N LYS A 213 1.44 -10.16 -8.57
CA LYS A 213 0.49 -10.41 -9.65
C LYS A 213 -0.94 -10.07 -9.26
N TRP A 214 -1.42 -10.51 -8.10
CA TRP A 214 -2.76 -10.15 -7.62
C TRP A 214 -2.95 -8.63 -7.46
N MET A 215 -1.93 -7.91 -7.00
CA MET A 215 -1.96 -6.45 -6.91
C MET A 215 -1.98 -5.79 -8.30
N MET A 216 -1.24 -6.30 -9.27
CA MET A 216 -1.22 -5.80 -10.66
C MET A 216 -2.56 -5.99 -11.36
N ASP A 217 -3.23 -7.12 -11.12
CA ASP A 217 -4.51 -7.49 -11.70
C ASP A 217 -5.70 -6.68 -11.15
N ASN A 218 -5.47 -5.76 -10.21
CA ASN A 218 -6.50 -4.92 -9.58
C ASN A 218 -7.24 -4.05 -10.63
N ARG A 219 -8.60 -4.10 -10.59
CA ARG A 219 -9.48 -3.42 -11.56
C ARG A 219 -10.28 -2.26 -10.97
N VAL A 220 -10.16 -1.99 -9.66
CA VAL A 220 -10.97 -0.97 -8.98
C VAL A 220 -10.19 0.31 -8.63
N THR A 221 -9.03 0.51 -9.23
CA THR A 221 -8.11 1.65 -8.94
C THR A 221 -7.84 2.55 -10.14
N GLY A 222 -8.56 2.36 -11.25
CA GLY A 222 -8.32 3.10 -12.49
C GLY A 222 -8.40 4.63 -12.35
N SER A 223 -9.19 5.16 -11.40
CA SER A 223 -9.32 6.59 -11.14
C SER A 223 -8.35 7.16 -10.08
N LEU A 224 -7.43 6.34 -9.59
CA LEU A 224 -6.44 6.71 -8.58
C LEU A 224 -5.05 6.88 -9.22
N LEU A 225 -4.00 6.31 -8.62
CA LEU A 225 -2.62 6.43 -9.12
C LEU A 225 -2.47 5.94 -10.57
N ARG A 226 -3.25 4.93 -10.99
CA ARG A 226 -3.23 4.43 -12.38
C ARG A 226 -3.60 5.49 -13.40
N SER A 227 -4.48 6.46 -13.06
CA SER A 227 -4.91 7.52 -13.97
C SER A 227 -3.82 8.56 -14.29
N VAL A 228 -2.78 8.62 -13.47
CA VAL A 228 -1.68 9.58 -13.55
C VAL A 228 -0.31 8.91 -13.60
N LEU A 229 -0.29 7.58 -13.75
CA LEU A 229 0.94 6.80 -13.84
C LEU A 229 1.73 7.23 -15.08
N PRO A 230 3.03 7.55 -14.98
CA PRO A 230 3.83 7.89 -16.15
C PRO A 230 3.89 6.75 -17.17
N GLU A 231 4.03 7.10 -18.43
CA GLU A 231 4.25 6.12 -19.49
C GLU A 231 5.49 5.25 -19.17
N LEU A 232 5.44 3.97 -19.48
CA LEU A 232 6.48 2.96 -19.20
C LEU A 232 6.67 2.61 -17.70
N TRP A 233 5.84 3.15 -16.82
CA TRP A 233 5.82 2.70 -15.43
C TRP A 233 4.79 1.59 -15.22
N SER A 234 5.12 0.70 -14.32
CA SER A 234 4.24 -0.39 -13.86
C SER A 234 3.75 -0.10 -12.45
N ILE A 235 2.60 -0.65 -12.10
CA ILE A 235 1.99 -0.49 -10.77
C ILE A 235 1.36 -1.79 -10.30
N ALA A 236 1.59 -2.10 -9.02
CA ALA A 236 0.88 -3.11 -8.26
C ALA A 236 0.23 -2.42 -7.06
N ASP A 237 -1.10 -2.42 -6.95
CA ASP A 237 -1.79 -1.57 -5.99
C ASP A 237 -2.98 -2.23 -5.31
N ARG A 238 -3.42 -1.62 -4.20
CA ARG A 238 -4.65 -1.94 -3.50
C ARG A 238 -5.27 -0.68 -2.90
N SER A 239 -6.54 -0.42 -3.19
CA SER A 239 -7.26 0.72 -2.60
C SER A 239 -8.23 0.30 -1.52
N GLY A 240 -8.69 1.28 -0.74
CA GLY A 240 -9.74 1.12 0.25
C GLY A 240 -10.70 2.30 0.25
N SER A 241 -11.95 2.07 0.68
CA SER A 241 -12.96 3.10 0.92
C SER A 241 -13.80 2.70 2.13
N GLY A 242 -14.19 3.67 2.95
CA GLY A 242 -14.95 3.44 4.17
C GLY A 242 -15.77 4.66 4.59
N GLY A 243 -16.28 4.61 5.81
CA GLY A 243 -17.02 5.69 6.45
C GLY A 243 -16.18 6.96 6.64
N PHE A 244 -16.77 8.01 7.17
CA PHE A 244 -16.15 9.32 7.43
C PHE A 244 -15.41 9.91 6.22
N GLY A 245 -15.86 9.60 5.00
CA GLY A 245 -15.21 10.05 3.79
C GLY A 245 -13.84 9.43 3.55
N SER A 246 -13.55 8.29 4.15
CA SER A 246 -12.22 7.65 4.04
C SER A 246 -11.98 7.06 2.66
N ARG A 247 -10.76 7.24 2.16
CA ARG A 247 -10.24 6.69 0.91
C ARG A 247 -8.75 6.44 1.04
N ALA A 248 -8.25 5.36 0.46
CA ALA A 248 -6.82 5.06 0.50
C ALA A 248 -6.36 4.31 -0.74
N ILE A 249 -5.04 4.37 -0.95
CA ILE A 249 -4.31 3.50 -1.86
C ILE A 249 -2.95 3.15 -1.27
N THR A 250 -2.54 1.91 -1.45
CA THR A 250 -1.17 1.44 -1.27
C THR A 250 -0.69 0.89 -2.61
N ALA A 251 0.53 1.21 -3.01
CA ALA A 251 1.06 0.82 -4.31
C ALA A 251 2.57 0.57 -4.26
N VAL A 252 3.02 -0.33 -5.10
CA VAL A 252 4.42 -0.41 -5.56
C VAL A 252 4.43 0.03 -7.00
N VAL A 253 5.30 0.99 -7.34
CA VAL A 253 5.50 1.49 -8.71
C VAL A 253 6.95 1.34 -9.10
N TRP A 254 7.21 1.03 -10.35
CA TRP A 254 8.58 0.84 -10.89
C TRP A 254 8.62 1.04 -12.38
N SER A 255 9.80 1.24 -12.92
CA SER A 255 10.08 1.17 -14.36
C SER A 255 11.45 0.51 -14.59
N ASP A 256 11.79 0.23 -15.85
CA ASP A 256 13.10 -0.32 -16.19
C ASP A 256 14.27 0.63 -15.85
N LYS A 257 13.99 1.91 -15.66
CA LYS A 257 14.99 2.96 -15.41
C LYS A 257 14.96 3.54 -14.00
N LYS A 258 13.91 3.25 -13.22
CA LYS A 258 13.70 3.82 -11.89
C LYS A 258 13.47 2.72 -10.87
N THR A 259 14.06 2.91 -9.72
CA THR A 259 13.93 2.03 -8.56
C THR A 259 12.48 1.92 -8.09
N PRO A 260 12.08 0.77 -7.52
CA PRO A 260 10.73 0.65 -6.98
C PRO A 260 10.48 1.64 -5.84
N LEU A 261 9.32 2.29 -5.90
CA LEU A 261 8.77 3.09 -4.79
C LEU A 261 7.56 2.38 -4.21
N ILE A 262 7.46 2.36 -2.90
CA ILE A 262 6.25 1.94 -2.19
C ILE A 262 5.55 3.19 -1.70
N ILE A 263 4.30 3.38 -2.11
CA ILE A 263 3.52 4.59 -1.83
C ILE A 263 2.27 4.21 -1.05
N SER A 264 1.97 4.97 -0.01
CA SER A 264 0.67 4.95 0.65
C SER A 264 0.10 6.35 0.72
N ILE A 265 -1.18 6.49 0.36
CA ILE A 265 -1.95 7.72 0.49
C ILE A 265 -3.27 7.37 1.16
N TYR A 266 -3.54 7.99 2.30
CA TYR A 266 -4.76 7.86 3.08
C TYR A 266 -5.41 9.22 3.25
N LEU A 267 -6.72 9.30 3.12
CA LEU A 267 -7.51 10.47 3.52
C LEU A 267 -8.76 10.03 4.28
N THR A 268 -9.22 10.89 5.20
CA THR A 268 -10.38 10.62 6.05
C THR A 268 -10.98 11.93 6.59
N GLN A 269 -12.12 11.83 7.28
CA GLN A 269 -12.76 12.96 7.96
C GLN A 269 -13.19 14.08 6.98
N THR A 270 -13.61 13.70 5.79
CA THR A 270 -14.05 14.67 4.76
C THR A 270 -15.46 14.40 4.28
N LYS A 271 -16.14 15.47 3.81
CA LYS A 271 -17.49 15.40 3.25
C LYS A 271 -17.52 15.48 1.72
N ILE A 272 -16.37 15.56 1.07
CA ILE A 272 -16.30 15.62 -0.40
C ILE A 272 -16.79 14.30 -1.03
N SER A 273 -17.23 14.37 -2.28
CA SER A 273 -17.74 13.21 -3.02
C SER A 273 -16.66 12.13 -3.21
N PHE A 274 -17.09 10.91 -3.54
CA PHE A 274 -16.19 9.81 -3.83
C PHE A 274 -15.20 10.14 -4.97
N ASP A 275 -15.70 10.79 -6.04
CA ASP A 275 -14.86 11.18 -7.17
C ASP A 275 -13.86 12.26 -6.80
N GLN A 276 -14.25 13.21 -5.95
CA GLN A 276 -13.32 14.22 -5.44
C GLN A 276 -12.22 13.59 -4.56
N ARG A 277 -12.55 12.57 -3.76
CA ARG A 277 -11.53 11.80 -2.99
C ARG A 277 -10.57 11.05 -3.91
N ASN A 278 -11.08 10.45 -4.99
CA ASN A 278 -10.25 9.81 -5.99
C ASN A 278 -9.32 10.82 -6.67
N LYS A 279 -9.87 11.96 -7.07
CA LYS A 279 -9.08 13.05 -7.70
C LYS A 279 -8.00 13.58 -6.75
N THR A 280 -8.29 13.77 -5.47
CA THR A 280 -7.30 14.20 -4.48
C THR A 280 -6.11 13.24 -4.42
N ILE A 281 -6.36 11.92 -4.37
CA ILE A 281 -5.29 10.91 -4.39
C ILE A 281 -4.52 10.95 -5.72
N ALA A 282 -5.20 11.12 -6.85
CA ALA A 282 -4.55 11.21 -8.16
C ALA A 282 -3.68 12.48 -8.27
N ASP A 283 -4.16 13.63 -7.79
CA ASP A 283 -3.40 14.90 -7.80
C ASP A 283 -2.11 14.79 -6.97
N ILE A 284 -2.17 14.18 -5.77
CA ILE A 284 -0.99 13.91 -4.95
C ILE A 284 -0.05 12.93 -5.65
N GLY A 285 -0.61 11.85 -6.23
CA GLY A 285 0.17 10.87 -6.98
C GLY A 285 0.90 11.48 -8.18
N LYS A 286 0.24 12.38 -8.91
CA LYS A 286 0.85 13.11 -10.02
C LYS A 286 2.08 13.89 -9.58
N GLU A 287 2.01 14.58 -8.45
CA GLU A 287 3.15 15.33 -7.92
C GLU A 287 4.28 14.38 -7.50
N ILE A 288 3.96 13.29 -6.79
CA ILE A 288 4.94 12.27 -6.44
C ILE A 288 5.66 11.77 -7.70
N PHE A 289 4.92 11.39 -8.74
CA PHE A 289 5.53 10.90 -9.99
C PHE A 289 6.35 11.98 -10.69
N THR A 290 5.92 13.24 -10.68
CA THR A 290 6.70 14.36 -11.24
C THR A 290 8.06 14.49 -10.56
N VAL A 291 8.08 14.43 -9.22
CA VAL A 291 9.30 14.53 -8.42
C VAL A 291 10.24 13.34 -8.66
N TYR A 292 9.72 12.12 -8.62
CA TYR A 292 10.54 10.91 -8.73
C TYR A 292 10.86 10.48 -10.17
N SER A 293 10.28 11.14 -11.19
CA SER A 293 10.63 10.90 -12.60
C SER A 293 11.86 11.69 -13.06
N GLN A 294 12.26 12.73 -12.31
CA GLN A 294 13.47 13.52 -12.58
C GLN A 294 14.72 12.74 -12.14
#